data_1d2ac6f575b899666210a85247d71e47
#
_entry.id   1d2ac6f575b899666210a85247d71e47
#
_cell.length_a   1.000
_cell.length_b   1.000
_cell.length_c   1.000
_cell.angle_alpha   90.00
_cell.angle_beta   90.00
_cell.angle_gamma   90.00
#
_symmetry.space_group_name_H-M   'P 1'
#
loop_
_entity.id
_entity.type
_entity.pdbx_description
1 polymer ?
#
loop_
_entity_poly.entity_id
_entity_poly.type
_entity_poly.pdbx_seq_one_letter_code
_entity_poly.pdbx_strand_id
1 'polypeptide(L)'
;MKRKILLIAAATLLLPAWMAGQNMDDALRYSRLFYQGTARFNGMSGAFTALGGDVSSIALNPAAAGVFRSTEISITPTVFFRDLSTDWNGYGSDNSYSGLTLGQAGVVSSFRTGSSKGLTNLNLAYTFNRTNNYYRNAVIDGISDNGSMADYWALQATGYRTGELGGTAYMAYDTYLIDTLPNYLDEYASIFTYYGETFPEYGQKVKRTIDNAGFSNEHTIALGASLGDKVYIGGGFGLTNISYTGHYTHLESDDAQKTFDFVNFIYTDHFKATGSGWNFKVGAIVRPIESLRLGVGFITPTIYTIDEVFYNNLSVKLDNDTPADPSDDANPIINNDDMTYRYRITTPYHLNAGIAYQIGNFGLISADYEFIDYATARLSKGVDGYNFETENEDLAAELGATGNLRLGAEVRLGPLYLRGGYSHNGSAFTEGTLNQNASSNGYSAGLGYRQDKFYLDVAMVWLNSYEAYMMYPDDSRPAPEYTSDPVDLNIRDKYLSVTLGLKF
;
A
#
# COMPACT_ATOMS: atom_id res chain seq x y z
N MET A 1 -61.64 -3.84 13.74
CA MET A 1 -60.36 -3.84 14.42
C MET A 1 -59.46 -4.90 13.78
N LYS A 2 -58.56 -4.54 12.87
CA LYS A 2 -57.42 -5.29 12.32
C LYS A 2 -56.98 -4.60 11.04
N ARG A 3 -56.30 -3.44 11.16
CA ARG A 3 -55.56 -2.75 10.06
C ARG A 3 -54.85 -1.53 10.66
N LYS A 4 -53.86 -1.72 11.52
CA LYS A 4 -52.89 -0.68 11.94
C LYS A 4 -51.67 -1.32 12.59
N ILE A 5 -51.01 -2.29 11.96
CA ILE A 5 -49.65 -2.77 12.32
C ILE A 5 -49.05 -3.27 11.04
N LEU A 6 -48.64 -2.37 10.15
CA LEU A 6 -47.80 -2.70 8.99
C LEU A 6 -47.30 -1.43 8.31
N LEU A 7 -46.69 -0.51 9.08
CA LEU A 7 -46.09 0.70 8.55
C LEU A 7 -44.97 1.25 9.46
N ILE A 8 -44.24 0.37 10.17
CA ILE A 8 -43.03 0.72 10.93
C ILE A 8 -41.92 -0.31 10.70
N ALA A 9 -41.81 -0.84 9.53
CA ALA A 9 -40.72 -1.77 9.17
C ALA A 9 -40.10 -1.50 7.78
N ALA A 10 -40.10 -0.23 7.32
CA ALA A 10 -39.55 0.14 6.05
C ALA A 10 -38.80 1.48 6.07
N ALA A 11 -38.27 1.88 7.23
CA ALA A 11 -37.51 3.13 7.36
C ALA A 11 -36.12 2.92 7.96
N THR A 12 -35.53 1.71 7.80
CA THR A 12 -34.17 1.43 8.26
C THR A 12 -33.29 0.80 7.16
N LEU A 13 -33.58 1.09 5.90
CA LEU A 13 -32.77 0.62 4.78
C LEU A 13 -32.64 1.77 3.79
N LEU A 14 -31.74 2.69 4.04
CA LEU A 14 -31.08 3.58 3.07
C LEU A 14 -30.30 4.64 3.87
N LEU A 15 -29.32 4.23 4.65
CA LEU A 15 -28.15 5.09 4.84
C LEU A 15 -27.20 4.70 3.73
N PRO A 16 -26.97 5.54 2.72
CA PRO A 16 -25.85 5.33 1.82
C PRO A 16 -24.60 5.35 2.68
N ALA A 17 -23.88 4.25 2.68
CA ALA A 17 -22.59 4.14 3.36
C ALA A 17 -21.56 5.03 2.65
N TRP A 18 -21.58 6.30 2.95
CA TRP A 18 -20.56 7.27 2.57
C TRP A 18 -19.33 7.07 3.46
N MET A 19 -18.71 5.91 3.34
CA MET A 19 -17.54 5.57 4.11
C MET A 19 -16.31 5.71 3.21
N ALA A 20 -15.70 6.87 3.25
CA ALA A 20 -14.52 7.25 2.46
C ALA A 20 -13.21 6.50 2.80
N GLY A 21 -13.27 5.40 3.53
CA GLY A 21 -12.07 4.69 4.01
C GLY A 21 -11.83 3.32 3.38
N GLN A 22 -12.85 2.63 2.90
CA GLN A 22 -12.73 1.24 2.45
C GLN A 22 -12.85 1.18 0.93
N ASN A 23 -11.74 1.35 0.26
CA ASN A 23 -11.69 1.40 -1.19
C ASN A 23 -10.65 0.44 -1.76
N MET A 24 -10.50 0.48 -3.06
CA MET A 24 -9.51 -0.26 -3.82
C MET A 24 -8.09 -0.01 -3.33
N ASP A 25 -7.76 1.23 -2.92
CA ASP A 25 -6.42 1.60 -2.45
C ASP A 25 -6.01 0.85 -1.21
N ASP A 26 -6.94 0.63 -0.26
CA ASP A 26 -6.67 -0.15 0.95
C ASP A 26 -6.47 -1.63 0.62
N ALA A 27 -7.32 -2.20 -0.24
CA ALA A 27 -7.17 -3.58 -0.67
C ALA A 27 -5.81 -3.79 -1.36
N LEU A 28 -5.38 -2.86 -2.22
CA LEU A 28 -4.10 -2.90 -2.90
C LEU A 28 -2.92 -2.65 -1.95
N ARG A 29 -3.02 -1.64 -1.07
CA ARG A 29 -2.00 -1.26 -0.08
C ARG A 29 -1.63 -2.44 0.82
N TYR A 30 -2.63 -3.19 1.31
CA TYR A 30 -2.41 -4.31 2.22
C TYR A 30 -2.14 -5.64 1.50
N SER A 31 -2.33 -5.70 0.17
CA SER A 31 -2.01 -6.87 -0.66
C SER A 31 -0.58 -6.87 -1.19
N ARG A 32 0.06 -5.70 -1.35
CA ARG A 32 1.43 -5.60 -1.86
C ARG A 32 2.44 -6.02 -0.79
N LEU A 33 3.37 -6.90 -1.15
CA LEU A 33 4.42 -7.40 -0.26
C LEU A 33 5.80 -6.99 -0.79
N PHE A 34 6.53 -6.18 -0.01
CA PHE A 34 7.91 -5.77 -0.26
C PHE A 34 8.79 -6.25 0.90
N TYR A 35 9.15 -7.53 0.90
CA TYR A 35 9.92 -8.13 1.98
C TYR A 35 11.26 -7.42 2.18
N GLN A 36 11.43 -6.82 3.35
CA GLN A 36 12.74 -6.40 3.84
C GLN A 36 13.34 -7.59 4.59
N GLY A 37 14.40 -8.14 4.02
CA GLY A 37 15.05 -9.34 4.55
C GLY A 37 16.42 -9.06 5.15
N THR A 38 17.20 -10.13 5.29
CA THR A 38 18.63 -10.02 5.60
C THR A 38 19.34 -9.18 4.55
N ALA A 39 20.49 -8.58 4.89
CA ALA A 39 21.28 -7.84 3.91
C ALA A 39 21.73 -8.74 2.74
N ARG A 40 21.91 -10.06 2.96
CA ARG A 40 22.14 -11.01 1.88
C ARG A 40 20.96 -11.11 0.93
N PHE A 41 19.75 -11.26 1.49
CA PHE A 41 18.51 -11.32 0.74
C PHE A 41 18.29 -10.02 -0.05
N ASN A 42 18.41 -8.87 0.61
CA ASN A 42 18.25 -7.56 0.01
C ASN A 42 19.30 -7.28 -1.06
N GLY A 43 20.58 -7.65 -0.84
CA GLY A 43 21.69 -7.46 -1.77
C GLY A 43 21.57 -8.28 -3.06
N MET A 44 20.65 -9.24 -3.11
CA MET A 44 20.32 -10.04 -4.29
C MET A 44 18.86 -9.81 -4.75
N SER A 45 18.28 -8.66 -4.39
CA SER A 45 16.91 -8.26 -4.75
C SER A 45 15.84 -9.30 -4.40
N GLY A 46 16.08 -10.17 -3.39
CA GLY A 46 15.13 -11.18 -2.95
C GLY A 46 15.01 -12.43 -3.83
N ALA A 47 15.91 -12.68 -4.77
CA ALA A 47 15.90 -13.86 -5.65
C ALA A 47 16.29 -15.15 -4.91
N PHE A 48 15.42 -15.66 -4.05
CA PHE A 48 15.72 -16.75 -3.09
C PHE A 48 14.74 -17.92 -3.11
N THR A 49 13.72 -17.94 -3.96
CA THR A 49 12.71 -19.00 -4.02
C THR A 49 13.32 -20.39 -4.21
N ALA A 50 14.35 -20.50 -5.10
CA ALA A 50 15.06 -21.75 -5.34
C ALA A 50 16.33 -21.89 -4.49
N LEU A 51 16.91 -20.78 -4.08
CA LEU A 51 18.22 -20.76 -3.42
C LEU A 51 18.14 -21.32 -2.00
N GLY A 52 17.19 -20.82 -1.20
CA GLY A 52 17.05 -21.15 0.23
C GLY A 52 18.29 -20.78 1.07
N GLY A 53 18.35 -21.26 2.30
CA GLY A 53 19.51 -21.05 3.17
C GLY A 53 19.75 -19.58 3.55
N ASP A 54 18.68 -18.81 3.63
CA ASP A 54 18.59 -17.47 4.20
C ASP A 54 17.31 -17.39 5.04
N VAL A 55 17.38 -16.80 6.23
CA VAL A 55 16.23 -16.78 7.16
C VAL A 55 15.04 -16.03 6.56
N SER A 56 15.27 -14.99 5.77
CA SER A 56 14.21 -14.24 5.11
C SER A 56 13.50 -15.02 4.01
N SER A 57 14.21 -15.92 3.33
CA SER A 57 13.64 -16.70 2.22
C SER A 57 12.54 -17.67 2.66
N ILE A 58 12.48 -18.00 3.96
CA ILE A 58 11.45 -18.87 4.55
C ILE A 58 10.05 -18.25 4.41
N ALA A 59 9.95 -16.93 4.42
CA ALA A 59 8.70 -16.21 4.23
C ALA A 59 8.17 -16.32 2.79
N LEU A 60 9.04 -16.51 1.78
CA LEU A 60 8.67 -16.71 0.38
C LEU A 60 8.42 -18.20 0.06
N ASN A 61 9.31 -19.05 0.58
CA ASN A 61 9.29 -20.49 0.34
C ASN A 61 9.73 -21.24 1.62
N PRO A 62 8.83 -21.82 2.39
CA PRO A 62 9.20 -22.49 3.63
C PRO A 62 10.12 -23.72 3.47
N ALA A 63 10.23 -24.29 2.25
CA ALA A 63 11.22 -25.31 1.95
C ALA A 63 12.67 -24.78 2.13
N ALA A 64 12.88 -23.49 2.09
CA ALA A 64 14.16 -22.85 2.38
C ALA A 64 14.68 -23.18 3.77
N ALA A 65 13.82 -23.41 4.75
CA ALA A 65 14.19 -23.88 6.07
C ALA A 65 14.88 -25.26 6.02
N GLY A 66 14.47 -26.14 5.11
CA GLY A 66 15.07 -27.47 4.91
C GLY A 66 16.52 -27.44 4.41
N VAL A 67 16.99 -26.30 3.87
CA VAL A 67 18.35 -26.14 3.35
C VAL A 67 19.37 -25.93 4.46
N PHE A 68 18.97 -25.45 5.64
CA PHE A 68 19.87 -25.19 6.76
C PHE A 68 20.49 -26.48 7.32
N ARG A 69 21.78 -26.40 7.65
CA ARG A 69 22.58 -27.52 8.18
C ARG A 69 23.07 -27.28 9.62
N SER A 70 22.86 -26.10 10.14
CA SER A 70 23.22 -25.66 11.49
C SER A 70 22.13 -24.73 12.00
N THR A 71 21.99 -24.63 13.30
CA THR A 71 21.19 -23.65 13.97
C THR A 71 21.72 -22.24 13.64
N GLU A 72 20.86 -21.32 13.29
CA GLU A 72 21.25 -19.95 12.90
C GLU A 72 20.28 -18.94 13.50
N ILE A 73 20.83 -17.83 13.99
CA ILE A 73 20.09 -16.66 14.47
C ILE A 73 20.55 -15.45 13.68
N SER A 74 19.64 -14.60 13.24
CA SER A 74 19.98 -13.35 12.55
C SER A 74 19.08 -12.21 12.96
N ILE A 75 19.64 -10.99 12.88
CA ILE A 75 18.92 -9.72 13.07
C ILE A 75 19.42 -8.71 12.05
N THR A 76 18.48 -7.92 11.50
CA THR A 76 18.76 -6.95 10.44
C THR A 76 18.05 -5.63 10.70
N PRO A 77 18.66 -4.67 11.41
CA PRO A 77 18.24 -3.28 11.35
C PRO A 77 18.39 -2.73 9.91
N THR A 78 17.45 -1.88 9.52
CA THR A 78 17.41 -1.25 8.19
C THR A 78 17.11 0.23 8.34
N VAL A 79 17.95 1.08 7.75
CA VAL A 79 17.67 2.51 7.56
C VAL A 79 17.07 2.68 6.18
N PHE A 80 15.97 3.39 6.09
CA PHE A 80 15.35 3.71 4.80
C PHE A 80 15.33 5.22 4.58
N PHE A 81 15.41 5.60 3.31
CA PHE A 81 15.29 6.96 2.81
C PHE A 81 14.27 6.93 1.69
N ARG A 82 13.36 7.88 1.68
CA ARG A 82 12.39 8.09 0.62
C ARG A 82 12.49 9.52 0.13
N ASP A 83 12.77 9.67 -1.15
CA ASP A 83 12.68 10.95 -1.86
C ASP A 83 11.42 10.86 -2.75
N LEU A 84 10.52 11.83 -2.62
CA LEU A 84 9.28 11.91 -3.37
C LEU A 84 9.19 13.26 -4.05
N SER A 85 9.09 13.25 -5.37
CA SER A 85 8.86 14.44 -6.19
C SER A 85 7.42 14.39 -6.72
N THR A 86 6.72 15.51 -6.64
CA THR A 86 5.41 15.71 -7.26
C THR A 86 5.56 16.67 -8.43
N ASP A 87 4.77 16.46 -9.49
CA ASP A 87 4.55 17.43 -10.57
C ASP A 87 3.07 17.50 -10.88
N TRP A 88 2.50 18.68 -10.77
CA TRP A 88 1.12 18.97 -11.12
C TRP A 88 1.08 20.20 -12.04
N ASN A 89 0.80 19.98 -13.32
CA ASN A 89 0.74 21.04 -14.33
C ASN A 89 1.98 21.94 -14.38
N GLY A 90 3.17 21.34 -14.15
CA GLY A 90 4.45 22.06 -14.13
C GLY A 90 4.81 22.70 -12.78
N TYR A 91 3.96 22.52 -11.75
CA TYR A 91 4.28 22.90 -10.37
C TYR A 91 4.90 21.71 -9.65
N GLY A 92 6.21 21.75 -9.45
CA GLY A 92 6.96 20.66 -8.83
C GLY A 92 7.23 20.91 -7.34
N SER A 93 7.25 19.84 -6.54
CA SER A 93 7.68 19.86 -5.15
C SER A 93 8.49 18.61 -4.81
N ASP A 94 9.52 18.76 -3.98
CA ASP A 94 10.37 17.66 -3.53
C ASP A 94 10.29 17.51 -2.02
N ASN A 95 10.11 16.28 -1.55
CA ASN A 95 10.08 15.94 -0.14
C ASN A 95 10.96 14.73 0.13
N SER A 96 11.60 14.69 1.28
CA SER A 96 12.42 13.57 1.71
C SER A 96 12.09 13.14 3.13
N TYR A 97 12.18 11.84 3.37
CA TYR A 97 11.99 11.22 4.68
C TYR A 97 13.06 10.15 4.92
N SER A 98 13.46 9.98 6.18
CA SER A 98 14.33 8.88 6.59
C SER A 98 13.91 8.28 7.91
N GLY A 99 14.13 6.99 8.09
CA GLY A 99 13.76 6.30 9.31
C GLY A 99 14.55 5.02 9.53
N LEU A 100 14.52 4.54 10.77
CA LEU A 100 15.10 3.27 11.18
C LEU A 100 13.98 2.26 11.44
N THR A 101 14.16 1.03 10.96
CA THR A 101 13.22 -0.06 11.17
C THR A 101 13.96 -1.38 11.42
N LEU A 102 13.27 -2.33 12.04
CA LEU A 102 13.72 -3.72 12.03
C LEU A 102 13.22 -4.38 10.73
N GLY A 103 14.14 -4.64 9.80
CA GLY A 103 13.81 -5.29 8.53
C GLY A 103 13.55 -6.78 8.69
N GLN A 104 14.40 -7.47 9.49
CA GLN A 104 14.29 -8.90 9.72
C GLN A 104 14.87 -9.30 11.07
N ALA A 105 14.29 -10.33 11.69
CA ALA A 105 14.89 -11.09 12.78
C ALA A 105 14.39 -12.54 12.69
N GLY A 106 15.25 -13.51 13.06
CA GLY A 106 14.78 -14.88 13.06
C GLY A 106 15.77 -15.90 13.54
N VAL A 107 15.27 -17.11 13.73
CA VAL A 107 16.01 -18.28 14.18
C VAL A 107 15.59 -19.50 13.38
N VAL A 108 16.56 -20.33 13.02
CA VAL A 108 16.36 -21.66 12.45
C VAL A 108 17.06 -22.67 13.33
N SER A 109 16.32 -23.59 13.90
CA SER A 109 16.84 -24.72 14.67
C SER A 109 16.95 -25.95 13.77
N SER A 110 18.17 -26.49 13.64
CA SER A 110 18.46 -27.59 12.71
C SER A 110 18.67 -28.91 13.46
N PHE A 111 17.88 -29.92 13.09
CA PHE A 111 17.91 -31.26 13.68
C PHE A 111 18.32 -32.27 12.61
N ARG A 112 19.52 -32.83 12.73
CA ARG A 112 20.01 -33.89 11.85
C ARG A 112 19.51 -35.25 12.32
N THR A 113 18.98 -36.06 11.39
CA THR A 113 18.45 -37.40 11.70
C THR A 113 19.55 -38.46 11.81
N GLY A 114 20.77 -38.15 11.37
CA GLY A 114 21.88 -39.12 11.26
C GLY A 114 21.77 -40.06 10.05
N SER A 115 20.67 -40.00 9.30
CA SER A 115 20.48 -40.79 8.06
C SER A 115 21.13 -40.12 6.88
N SER A 116 21.75 -40.89 5.99
CA SER A 116 22.24 -40.41 4.68
C SER A 116 21.21 -40.59 3.56
N LYS A 117 20.09 -41.26 3.80
CA LYS A 117 19.00 -41.49 2.84
C LYS A 117 17.64 -41.16 3.48
N GLY A 118 16.69 -40.79 2.65
CA GLY A 118 15.38 -40.37 3.13
C GLY A 118 15.45 -39.02 3.87
N LEU A 119 14.80 -38.88 5.01
CA LEU A 119 14.81 -37.67 5.81
C LEU A 119 16.20 -37.48 6.46
N THR A 120 16.99 -36.54 5.97
CA THR A 120 18.35 -36.23 6.42
C THR A 120 18.36 -35.10 7.45
N ASN A 121 17.42 -34.16 7.35
CA ASN A 121 17.34 -33.00 8.22
C ASN A 121 15.89 -32.54 8.41
N LEU A 122 15.56 -32.10 9.61
CA LEU A 122 14.28 -31.45 9.94
C LEU A 122 14.59 -30.14 10.65
N ASN A 123 14.02 -29.05 10.22
CA ASN A 123 14.30 -27.73 10.74
C ASN A 123 13.00 -27.04 11.16
N LEU A 124 13.04 -26.41 12.33
CA LEU A 124 12.01 -25.49 12.81
C LEU A 124 12.54 -24.07 12.66
N ALA A 125 11.76 -23.21 12.08
CA ALA A 125 12.12 -21.82 11.86
C ALA A 125 11.06 -20.86 12.39
N TYR A 126 11.53 -19.74 12.91
CA TYR A 126 10.74 -18.55 13.15
C TYR A 126 11.44 -17.37 12.47
N THR A 127 10.68 -16.59 11.71
CA THR A 127 11.19 -15.36 11.11
C THR A 127 10.19 -14.23 11.23
N PHE A 128 10.68 -13.08 11.59
CA PHE A 128 10.02 -11.78 11.48
C PHE A 128 10.58 -11.07 10.27
N ASN A 129 9.69 -10.59 9.39
CA ASN A 129 10.05 -9.74 8.26
C ASN A 129 9.13 -8.52 8.21
N ARG A 130 9.71 -7.35 7.94
CA ARG A 130 8.96 -6.18 7.49
C ARG A 130 8.47 -6.46 6.08
N THR A 131 7.15 -6.38 5.83
CA THR A 131 6.55 -6.67 4.53
C THR A 131 6.18 -5.41 3.76
N ASN A 132 6.01 -4.29 4.45
CA ASN A 132 5.85 -2.98 3.79
C ASN A 132 6.16 -1.82 4.74
N ASN A 133 6.41 -0.65 4.13
CA ASN A 133 6.62 0.61 4.83
C ASN A 133 5.74 1.68 4.16
N TYR A 134 4.80 2.26 4.92
CA TYR A 134 3.76 3.15 4.40
C TYR A 134 4.10 4.64 4.54
N TYR A 135 5.32 4.97 4.96
CA TYR A 135 5.71 6.38 5.05
C TYR A 135 5.64 7.06 3.69
N ARG A 136 4.87 8.14 3.62
CA ARG A 136 4.75 9.02 2.45
C ARG A 136 4.57 10.45 2.96
N ASN A 137 5.41 11.35 2.51
CA ASN A 137 5.24 12.77 2.72
C ASN A 137 5.26 13.42 1.34
N ALA A 138 4.12 13.95 0.88
CA ALA A 138 3.97 14.60 -0.41
C ALA A 138 3.34 15.98 -0.22
N VAL A 139 3.84 16.96 -0.95
CA VAL A 139 3.25 18.28 -1.07
C VAL A 139 2.94 18.53 -2.54
N ILE A 140 1.69 18.88 -2.82
CA ILE A 140 1.21 19.33 -4.12
C ILE A 140 0.83 20.79 -3.92
N ASP A 141 1.46 21.70 -4.64
CA ASP A 141 1.24 23.16 -4.53
C ASP A 141 1.21 23.73 -5.94
N GLY A 142 0.13 24.40 -6.32
CA GLY A 142 -0.04 24.94 -7.66
C GLY A 142 -1.30 25.78 -7.80
N ILE A 143 -1.66 26.08 -9.04
CA ILE A 143 -2.89 26.81 -9.39
C ILE A 143 -3.78 25.84 -10.16
N SER A 144 -5.06 25.79 -9.80
CA SER A 144 -6.08 25.03 -10.54
C SER A 144 -6.73 25.92 -11.59
N ASP A 145 -6.72 25.47 -12.83
CA ASP A 145 -7.32 26.19 -13.96
C ASP A 145 -8.69 25.62 -14.38
N ASN A 146 -9.10 24.46 -13.80
CA ASN A 146 -10.24 23.70 -14.34
C ASN A 146 -11.06 22.92 -13.30
N GLY A 147 -10.86 23.11 -12.02
CA GLY A 147 -11.64 22.38 -11.01
C GLY A 147 -11.29 22.72 -9.58
N SER A 148 -12.16 22.34 -8.67
CA SER A 148 -12.07 22.51 -7.22
C SER A 148 -12.55 21.24 -6.52
N MET A 149 -12.08 21.02 -5.29
CA MET A 149 -12.64 19.98 -4.43
C MET A 149 -14.12 20.25 -4.11
N ALA A 150 -14.53 21.51 -4.12
CA ALA A 150 -15.94 21.89 -3.97
C ALA A 150 -16.82 21.38 -5.12
N ASP A 151 -16.31 21.32 -6.37
CA ASP A 151 -17.04 20.74 -7.52
C ASP A 151 -17.27 19.25 -7.33
N TYR A 152 -16.24 18.54 -6.82
CA TYR A 152 -16.38 17.12 -6.47
C TYR A 152 -17.46 16.90 -5.39
N TRP A 153 -17.52 17.75 -4.35
CA TRP A 153 -18.59 17.67 -3.35
C TRP A 153 -19.98 18.02 -3.91
N ALA A 154 -20.09 18.97 -4.83
CA ALA A 154 -21.35 19.27 -5.52
C ALA A 154 -21.83 18.08 -6.36
N LEU A 155 -20.91 17.41 -7.05
CA LEU A 155 -21.23 16.19 -7.80
C LEU A 155 -21.71 15.07 -6.87
N GLN A 156 -21.06 14.88 -5.71
CA GLN A 156 -21.48 13.91 -4.70
C GLN A 156 -22.86 14.22 -4.10
N ALA A 157 -23.19 15.50 -3.93
CA ALA A 157 -24.48 15.94 -3.42
C ALA A 157 -25.63 15.73 -4.43
N THR A 158 -25.31 15.80 -5.75
CA THR A 158 -26.32 15.72 -6.82
C THR A 158 -27.05 14.39 -6.82
N GLY A 159 -28.40 14.45 -6.86
CA GLY A 159 -29.31 13.32 -6.73
C GLY A 159 -29.87 13.10 -5.31
N TYR A 160 -29.41 13.88 -4.33
CA TYR A 160 -29.91 13.85 -2.95
C TYR A 160 -30.52 15.21 -2.57
N ARG A 161 -31.57 15.20 -1.77
CA ARG A 161 -32.11 16.44 -1.18
C ARG A 161 -31.25 16.91 -0.03
N THR A 162 -31.30 18.19 0.28
CA THR A 162 -30.50 18.81 1.37
C THR A 162 -30.59 18.09 2.72
N GLY A 163 -31.76 17.55 3.06
CA GLY A 163 -31.98 16.76 4.28
C GLY A 163 -31.49 15.30 4.23
N GLU A 164 -31.01 14.86 3.08
CA GLU A 164 -30.50 13.50 2.84
C GLU A 164 -28.97 13.49 2.64
N LEU A 165 -28.33 14.67 2.58
CA LEU A 165 -26.90 14.81 2.46
C LEU A 165 -26.17 14.24 3.68
N GLY A 166 -25.05 13.60 3.44
CA GLY A 166 -24.17 13.06 4.47
C GLY A 166 -22.68 13.26 4.11
N GLY A 167 -21.80 12.96 5.05
CA GLY A 167 -20.36 13.02 4.86
C GLY A 167 -19.85 14.40 4.43
N THR A 168 -18.94 14.41 3.49
CA THR A 168 -18.28 15.64 3.00
C THR A 168 -19.22 16.54 2.19
N ALA A 169 -20.21 15.96 1.47
CA ALA A 169 -21.21 16.73 0.75
C ALA A 169 -22.08 17.58 1.71
N TYR A 170 -22.48 17.00 2.88
CA TYR A 170 -23.17 17.76 3.90
C TYR A 170 -22.30 18.89 4.48
N MET A 171 -21.01 18.60 4.74
CA MET A 171 -20.08 19.62 5.26
C MET A 171 -19.94 20.79 4.26
N ALA A 172 -19.79 20.48 2.97
CA ALA A 172 -19.66 21.49 1.92
C ALA A 172 -20.95 22.34 1.78
N TYR A 173 -22.12 21.71 1.92
CA TYR A 173 -23.41 22.40 1.87
C TYR A 173 -23.60 23.32 3.09
N ASP A 174 -23.35 22.81 4.29
CA ASP A 174 -23.52 23.56 5.55
C ASP A 174 -22.48 24.70 5.70
N THR A 175 -21.39 24.66 4.92
CA THR A 175 -20.38 25.73 4.88
C THR A 175 -20.50 26.63 3.66
N TYR A 176 -21.55 26.51 2.88
CA TYR A 176 -21.82 27.33 1.68
C TYR A 176 -20.79 27.16 0.54
N LEU A 177 -19.98 26.11 0.55
CA LEU A 177 -19.10 25.78 -0.59
C LEU A 177 -19.87 25.21 -1.78
N ILE A 178 -21.03 24.61 -1.51
CA ILE A 178 -22.00 24.15 -2.51
C ILE A 178 -23.39 24.58 -2.12
N ASP A 179 -24.25 24.79 -3.11
CA ASP A 179 -25.68 25.08 -2.90
C ASP A 179 -26.53 24.44 -4.00
N THR A 180 -27.83 24.30 -3.74
CA THR A 180 -28.79 23.83 -4.74
C THR A 180 -28.95 24.81 -5.87
N LEU A 181 -28.99 24.31 -7.12
CA LEU A 181 -29.29 25.14 -8.25
C LEU A 181 -30.72 25.74 -8.18
N PRO A 182 -30.96 26.96 -8.65
CA PRO A 182 -32.28 27.59 -8.64
C PRO A 182 -33.35 26.70 -9.29
N ASN A 183 -34.43 26.42 -8.58
CA ASN A 183 -35.57 25.56 -8.96
C ASN A 183 -35.30 24.05 -8.99
N TYR A 184 -34.13 23.59 -8.52
CA TYR A 184 -33.83 22.18 -8.31
C TYR A 184 -33.67 21.91 -6.80
N LEU A 185 -34.04 20.71 -6.35
CA LEU A 185 -33.97 20.31 -4.94
C LEU A 185 -32.86 19.28 -4.68
N ASP A 186 -32.24 18.77 -5.72
CA ASP A 186 -31.33 17.64 -5.75
C ASP A 186 -30.18 17.81 -6.80
N GLU A 187 -30.05 19.00 -7.36
CA GLU A 187 -28.91 19.38 -8.20
C GLU A 187 -28.12 20.48 -7.51
N TYR A 188 -26.80 20.33 -7.48
CA TYR A 188 -25.89 21.23 -6.73
C TYR A 188 -24.83 21.80 -7.65
N ALA A 189 -24.40 23.01 -7.32
CA ALA A 189 -23.22 23.65 -7.88
C ALA A 189 -22.26 24.07 -6.76
N SER A 190 -20.98 24.13 -7.05
CA SER A 190 -19.99 24.72 -6.15
C SER A 190 -20.02 26.23 -6.21
N ILE A 191 -19.39 26.89 -5.24
CA ILE A 191 -19.19 28.34 -5.25
C ILE A 191 -18.46 28.82 -6.53
N PHE A 192 -17.66 27.96 -7.16
CA PHE A 192 -16.96 28.24 -8.42
C PHE A 192 -17.87 28.15 -9.65
N THR A 193 -18.96 27.38 -9.58
CA THR A 193 -19.84 27.11 -10.74
C THR A 193 -21.27 27.60 -10.56
N TYR A 194 -21.66 28.03 -9.37
CA TYR A 194 -23.04 28.40 -9.01
C TYR A 194 -23.63 29.56 -9.85
N TYR A 195 -22.81 30.58 -10.14
CA TYR A 195 -23.25 31.77 -10.86
C TYR A 195 -23.23 31.61 -12.41
N GLY A 196 -22.98 30.38 -12.88
CA GLY A 196 -23.10 29.98 -14.29
C GLY A 196 -22.01 30.60 -15.19
N GLU A 197 -22.33 30.72 -16.51
CA GLU A 197 -21.38 31.16 -17.55
C GLU A 197 -20.75 32.55 -17.30
N THR A 198 -21.18 33.26 -16.25
CA THR A 198 -20.71 34.64 -15.99
C THR A 198 -19.45 34.64 -15.10
N PHE A 199 -19.18 33.59 -14.34
CA PHE A 199 -18.07 33.54 -13.38
C PHE A 199 -17.38 32.15 -13.15
N PRO A 200 -17.23 31.30 -14.16
CA PRO A 200 -16.42 30.11 -14.00
C PRO A 200 -14.94 30.50 -14.13
N GLU A 201 -14.43 31.31 -13.25
CA GLU A 201 -13.02 31.65 -13.26
C GLU A 201 -12.30 30.86 -12.13
N TYR A 202 -11.86 29.66 -12.48
CA TYR A 202 -10.83 28.99 -11.69
C TYR A 202 -9.54 29.83 -11.68
N GLY A 203 -8.57 29.39 -10.92
CA GLY A 203 -7.29 30.08 -10.76
C GLY A 203 -6.95 30.21 -9.31
N GLN A 204 -7.68 29.48 -8.45
CA GLN A 204 -7.38 29.37 -7.04
C GLN A 204 -6.06 28.63 -6.83
N LYS A 205 -5.32 29.05 -5.83
CA LYS A 205 -4.15 28.35 -5.36
C LYS A 205 -4.59 27.11 -4.58
N VAL A 206 -4.04 25.97 -4.96
CA VAL A 206 -4.30 24.68 -4.31
C VAL A 206 -3.03 24.22 -3.63
N LYS A 207 -3.14 23.81 -2.36
CA LYS A 207 -2.06 23.13 -1.66
C LYS A 207 -2.59 21.91 -0.94
N ARG A 208 -2.08 20.73 -1.32
CA ARG A 208 -2.36 19.48 -0.62
C ARG A 208 -1.10 18.94 0.00
N THR A 209 -1.16 18.64 1.29
CA THR A 209 -0.11 17.93 2.02
C THR A 209 -0.63 16.55 2.40
N ILE A 210 0.12 15.51 2.07
CA ILE A 210 -0.18 14.11 2.39
C ILE A 210 0.93 13.63 3.32
N ASP A 211 0.58 13.18 4.51
CA ASP A 211 1.52 12.62 5.49
C ASP A 211 1.00 11.26 5.96
N ASN A 212 1.59 10.21 5.41
CA ASN A 212 1.26 8.84 5.75
C ASN A 212 2.39 8.19 6.52
N ALA A 213 2.04 7.40 7.52
CA ALA A 213 2.99 6.64 8.31
C ALA A 213 2.46 5.23 8.57
N GLY A 214 3.36 4.30 8.83
CA GLY A 214 2.96 2.96 9.23
C GLY A 214 3.76 1.86 8.57
N PHE A 215 3.26 0.64 8.75
CA PHE A 215 3.98 -0.56 8.34
C PHE A 215 3.07 -1.78 8.29
N SER A 216 3.54 -2.80 7.56
CA SER A 216 3.11 -4.17 7.77
C SER A 216 4.29 -5.08 8.08
N ASN A 217 4.03 -6.10 8.91
CA ASN A 217 5.01 -7.11 9.31
C ASN A 217 4.40 -8.49 9.17
N GLU A 218 5.27 -9.49 9.05
CA GLU A 218 4.89 -10.89 9.09
C GLU A 218 5.80 -11.68 10.04
N HIS A 219 5.18 -12.47 10.89
CA HIS A 219 5.79 -13.48 11.75
C HIS A 219 5.51 -14.86 11.13
N THR A 220 6.52 -15.53 10.61
CA THR A 220 6.35 -16.87 10.01
C THR A 220 6.95 -17.94 10.89
N ILE A 221 6.16 -18.96 11.24
CA ILE A 221 6.62 -20.21 11.85
C ILE A 221 6.60 -21.26 10.76
N ALA A 222 7.73 -21.94 10.52
CA ALA A 222 7.83 -22.90 9.44
C ALA A 222 8.58 -24.17 9.85
N LEU A 223 8.16 -25.28 9.25
CA LEU A 223 8.87 -26.57 9.28
C LEU A 223 9.43 -26.83 7.88
N GLY A 224 10.72 -27.17 7.81
CA GLY A 224 11.38 -27.55 6.57
C GLY A 224 12.11 -28.87 6.73
N ALA A 225 12.01 -29.71 5.73
CA ALA A 225 12.65 -31.03 5.71
C ALA A 225 13.56 -31.18 4.48
N SER A 226 14.68 -31.89 4.65
CA SER A 226 15.59 -32.28 3.58
C SER A 226 15.51 -33.79 3.36
N LEU A 227 15.27 -34.17 2.11
CA LEU A 227 15.21 -35.57 1.67
C LEU A 227 16.42 -35.89 0.78
N GLY A 228 17.42 -36.57 1.36
CA GLY A 228 18.65 -36.97 0.68
C GLY A 228 19.46 -35.81 0.10
N ASP A 229 19.31 -34.61 0.65
CA ASP A 229 19.94 -33.35 0.19
C ASP A 229 19.64 -32.96 -1.27
N LYS A 230 18.62 -33.59 -1.85
CA LYS A 230 18.17 -33.37 -3.23
C LYS A 230 16.79 -32.72 -3.32
N VAL A 231 15.92 -33.03 -2.38
CA VAL A 231 14.57 -32.46 -2.32
C VAL A 231 14.36 -31.85 -0.95
N TYR A 232 13.89 -30.62 -0.94
CA TYR A 232 13.52 -29.89 0.27
C TYR A 232 12.03 -29.55 0.17
N ILE A 233 11.30 -29.77 1.23
CA ILE A 233 9.87 -29.44 1.33
C ILE A 233 9.64 -28.65 2.62
N GLY A 234 8.64 -27.82 2.63
CA GLY A 234 8.32 -27.04 3.82
C GLY A 234 6.88 -26.54 3.81
N GLY A 235 6.41 -26.31 5.04
CA GLY A 235 5.13 -25.68 5.32
C GLY A 235 5.29 -24.62 6.38
N GLY A 236 4.52 -23.56 6.32
CA GLY A 236 4.58 -22.44 7.27
C GLY A 236 3.23 -21.81 7.52
N PHE A 237 3.15 -21.14 8.65
CA PHE A 237 2.02 -20.34 9.08
C PHE A 237 2.49 -18.90 9.31
N GLY A 238 1.88 -17.94 8.61
CA GLY A 238 2.17 -16.52 8.72
C GLY A 238 1.12 -15.81 9.57
N LEU A 239 1.58 -15.02 10.53
CA LEU A 239 0.78 -14.06 11.29
C LEU A 239 1.23 -12.67 10.87
N THR A 240 0.32 -11.86 10.39
CA THR A 240 0.58 -10.54 9.86
C THR A 240 -0.06 -9.46 10.72
N ASN A 241 0.57 -8.30 10.80
CA ASN A 241 0.00 -7.14 11.44
C ASN A 241 0.23 -5.88 10.60
N ILE A 242 -0.75 -5.00 10.60
CA ILE A 242 -0.76 -3.73 9.89
C ILE A 242 -0.98 -2.61 10.90
N SER A 243 -0.26 -1.51 10.70
CA SER A 243 -0.56 -0.21 11.31
C SER A 243 -0.35 0.84 10.24
N TYR A 244 -1.37 1.62 9.96
CA TYR A 244 -1.35 2.69 8.98
C TYR A 244 -2.02 3.93 9.58
N THR A 245 -1.43 5.08 9.34
CA THR A 245 -1.99 6.40 9.64
C THR A 245 -1.86 7.25 8.40
N GLY A 246 -2.94 7.85 7.96
CA GLY A 246 -2.97 8.84 6.90
C GLY A 246 -3.49 10.16 7.46
N HIS A 247 -2.84 11.22 7.06
CA HIS A 247 -3.30 12.58 7.31
C HIS A 247 -3.09 13.39 6.05
N TYR A 248 -4.14 14.03 5.57
CA TYR A 248 -3.97 15.03 4.54
C TYR A 248 -4.70 16.33 4.87
N THR A 249 -4.12 17.42 4.41
CA THR A 249 -4.69 18.77 4.46
C THR A 249 -4.80 19.27 3.04
N HIS A 250 -5.97 19.76 2.67
CA HIS A 250 -6.24 20.36 1.38
C HIS A 250 -6.70 21.81 1.61
N LEU A 251 -5.96 22.75 1.05
CA LEU A 251 -6.25 24.17 1.07
C LEU A 251 -6.52 24.62 -0.36
N GLU A 252 -7.63 25.34 -0.56
CA GLU A 252 -7.83 26.16 -1.76
C GLU A 252 -8.00 27.62 -1.31
N SER A 253 -7.36 28.55 -2.02
CA SER A 253 -7.45 29.98 -1.71
C SER A 253 -7.54 30.80 -3.01
N ASP A 254 -8.42 31.79 -3.01
CA ASP A 254 -8.55 32.77 -4.10
C ASP A 254 -7.75 34.03 -3.82
N ASP A 255 -6.42 33.91 -3.88
CA ASP A 255 -5.52 35.05 -3.65
C ASP A 255 -5.67 36.13 -4.74
N ALA A 256 -6.27 35.80 -5.88
CA ALA A 256 -6.48 36.70 -7.01
C ALA A 256 -7.86 37.38 -7.01
N GLN A 257 -8.73 37.04 -6.05
CA GLN A 257 -10.10 37.57 -5.92
C GLN A 257 -10.93 37.40 -7.21
N LYS A 258 -10.89 36.21 -7.79
CA LYS A 258 -11.62 35.89 -9.02
C LYS A 258 -13.00 35.30 -8.75
N THR A 259 -13.15 34.60 -7.65
CA THR A 259 -14.38 33.91 -7.26
C THR A 259 -15.17 34.76 -6.31
N PHE A 260 -16.44 35.03 -6.64
CA PHE A 260 -17.32 35.84 -5.81
C PHE A 260 -17.50 35.20 -4.41
N ASP A 261 -17.42 36.00 -3.35
CA ASP A 261 -17.59 35.64 -1.95
C ASP A 261 -16.61 34.60 -1.39
N PHE A 262 -15.68 34.06 -2.16
CA PHE A 262 -14.77 33.01 -1.74
C PHE A 262 -13.39 33.55 -1.37
N VAL A 263 -12.88 33.23 -0.16
CA VAL A 263 -11.50 33.54 0.25
C VAL A 263 -10.65 32.28 0.30
N ASN A 264 -11.05 31.30 1.08
CA ASN A 264 -10.37 30.01 1.16
C ASN A 264 -11.22 28.94 1.87
N PHE A 265 -10.84 27.69 1.68
CA PHE A 265 -11.22 26.64 2.61
C PHE A 265 -10.03 25.74 2.94
N ILE A 266 -10.11 25.09 4.11
CA ILE A 266 -9.17 24.06 4.54
C ILE A 266 -9.98 22.83 4.92
N TYR A 267 -9.73 21.74 4.21
CA TYR A 267 -10.23 20.41 4.53
C TYR A 267 -9.10 19.55 5.08
N THR A 268 -9.33 18.89 6.21
CA THR A 268 -8.39 17.94 6.81
C THR A 268 -9.06 16.59 6.98
N ASP A 269 -8.33 15.53 6.67
CA ASP A 269 -8.75 14.16 6.86
C ASP A 269 -7.72 13.37 7.64
N HIS A 270 -8.20 12.64 8.64
CA HIS A 270 -7.40 11.78 9.50
C HIS A 270 -7.93 10.35 9.43
N PHE A 271 -7.05 9.45 9.09
CA PHE A 271 -7.34 8.05 8.95
C PHE A 271 -6.32 7.20 9.70
N LYS A 272 -6.79 6.24 10.47
CA LYS A 272 -5.96 5.27 11.15
C LYS A 272 -6.53 3.87 10.99
N ALA A 273 -5.74 2.96 10.42
CA ALA A 273 -6.09 1.56 10.30
C ALA A 273 -5.12 0.69 11.11
N THR A 274 -5.65 -0.27 11.83
CA THR A 274 -4.90 -1.33 12.47
C THR A 274 -5.48 -2.67 12.06
N GLY A 275 -4.62 -3.64 11.76
CA GLY A 275 -5.08 -4.92 11.27
C GLY A 275 -4.23 -6.08 11.73
N SER A 276 -4.86 -7.24 11.86
CA SER A 276 -4.19 -8.52 12.05
C SER A 276 -4.71 -9.54 11.04
N GLY A 277 -3.83 -10.38 10.54
CA GLY A 277 -4.16 -11.38 9.53
C GLY A 277 -3.34 -12.63 9.65
N TRP A 278 -3.68 -13.63 8.85
CA TRP A 278 -2.99 -14.90 8.80
C TRP A 278 -3.03 -15.52 7.40
N ASN A 279 -2.02 -16.30 7.09
CA ASN A 279 -1.92 -17.07 5.86
C ASN A 279 -1.20 -18.40 6.09
N PHE A 280 -1.29 -19.31 5.13
CA PHE A 280 -0.49 -20.51 5.07
C PHE A 280 0.48 -20.44 3.89
N LYS A 281 1.59 -21.16 4.04
CA LYS A 281 2.66 -21.22 3.05
C LYS A 281 3.09 -22.67 2.85
N VAL A 282 3.33 -23.04 1.61
CA VAL A 282 3.93 -24.34 1.26
C VAL A 282 5.00 -24.13 0.19
N GLY A 283 5.98 -25.00 0.15
CA GLY A 283 6.97 -24.93 -0.89
C GLY A 283 7.85 -26.14 -1.04
N ALA A 284 8.56 -26.17 -2.14
CA ALA A 284 9.52 -27.20 -2.49
C ALA A 284 10.75 -26.61 -3.18
N ILE A 285 11.91 -27.22 -2.95
CA ILE A 285 13.14 -26.96 -3.69
C ILE A 285 13.72 -28.30 -4.11
N VAL A 286 14.08 -28.44 -5.38
CA VAL A 286 14.69 -29.66 -5.92
C VAL A 286 16.06 -29.34 -6.48
N ARG A 287 17.03 -30.23 -6.24
CA ARG A 287 18.40 -30.19 -6.79
C ARG A 287 18.60 -31.34 -7.76
N PRO A 288 18.24 -31.15 -9.07
CA PRO A 288 18.41 -32.19 -10.08
C PRO A 288 19.87 -32.61 -10.25
N ILE A 289 20.76 -31.61 -10.18
CA ILE A 289 22.23 -31.78 -10.14
C ILE A 289 22.78 -30.88 -9.02
N GLU A 290 24.03 -31.10 -8.62
CA GLU A 290 24.63 -30.37 -7.48
C GLU A 290 24.64 -28.86 -7.65
N SER A 291 24.80 -28.37 -8.88
CA SER A 291 24.89 -26.94 -9.20
C SER A 291 23.53 -26.28 -9.46
N LEU A 292 22.45 -27.04 -9.74
CA LEU A 292 21.14 -26.49 -10.15
C LEU A 292 20.10 -26.71 -9.05
N ARG A 293 19.36 -25.66 -8.73
CA ARG A 293 18.17 -25.71 -7.87
C ARG A 293 16.98 -25.13 -8.60
N LEU A 294 15.83 -25.77 -8.45
CA LEU A 294 14.53 -25.29 -8.87
C LEU A 294 13.65 -25.17 -7.64
N GLY A 295 12.93 -24.08 -7.51
CA GLY A 295 12.08 -23.83 -6.35
C GLY A 295 10.70 -23.36 -6.74
N VAL A 296 9.71 -23.74 -5.94
CA VAL A 296 8.34 -23.23 -5.99
C VAL A 296 7.83 -22.96 -4.59
N GLY A 297 7.18 -21.81 -4.41
CA GLY A 297 6.53 -21.40 -3.17
C GLY A 297 5.13 -20.91 -3.44
N PHE A 298 4.20 -21.26 -2.59
CA PHE A 298 2.81 -20.80 -2.65
C PHE A 298 2.41 -20.23 -1.30
N ILE A 299 1.86 -19.00 -1.32
CA ILE A 299 1.31 -18.30 -0.18
C ILE A 299 -0.18 -18.15 -0.43
N THR A 300 -1.00 -18.67 0.47
CA THR A 300 -2.46 -18.51 0.40
C THR A 300 -2.84 -17.04 0.53
N PRO A 301 -4.04 -16.64 0.13
CA PRO A 301 -4.60 -15.36 0.55
C PRO A 301 -4.40 -15.10 2.04
N THR A 302 -4.01 -13.87 2.39
CA THR A 302 -4.00 -13.42 3.78
C THR A 302 -5.38 -12.87 4.12
N ILE A 303 -5.94 -13.33 5.22
CA ILE A 303 -7.23 -12.87 5.71
C ILE A 303 -6.97 -11.88 6.85
N TYR A 304 -7.17 -10.59 6.56
CA TYR A 304 -7.06 -9.51 7.54
C TYR A 304 -8.42 -9.17 8.16
N THR A 305 -8.41 -8.85 9.44
CA THR A 305 -9.45 -8.06 10.10
C THR A 305 -8.86 -6.68 10.36
N ILE A 306 -9.51 -5.65 9.84
CA ILE A 306 -9.08 -4.26 9.91
C ILE A 306 -10.05 -3.50 10.81
N ASP A 307 -9.48 -2.71 11.70
CA ASP A 307 -10.18 -1.71 12.52
C ASP A 307 -9.70 -0.33 12.08
N GLU A 308 -10.65 0.54 11.72
CA GLU A 308 -10.40 1.89 11.25
C GLU A 308 -11.01 2.92 12.18
N VAL A 309 -10.32 4.04 12.29
CA VAL A 309 -10.81 5.27 12.92
C VAL A 309 -10.54 6.40 11.94
N PHE A 310 -11.54 7.18 11.63
CA PHE A 310 -11.39 8.33 10.73
C PHE A 310 -12.24 9.50 11.22
N TYR A 311 -11.77 10.70 10.96
CA TYR A 311 -12.49 11.95 11.18
C TYR A 311 -12.00 13.01 10.23
N ASN A 312 -12.85 13.97 9.91
CA ASN A 312 -12.53 15.06 9.02
C ASN A 312 -13.09 16.39 9.52
N ASN A 313 -12.44 17.48 9.07
CA ASN A 313 -12.82 18.82 9.43
C ASN A 313 -12.81 19.71 8.19
N LEU A 314 -13.75 20.63 8.09
CA LEU A 314 -13.82 21.62 7.05
C LEU A 314 -13.96 23.01 7.68
N SER A 315 -13.07 23.91 7.30
CA SER A 315 -13.11 25.33 7.69
C SER A 315 -13.15 26.17 6.42
N VAL A 316 -14.11 27.05 6.31
CA VAL A 316 -14.32 27.90 5.16
C VAL A 316 -14.24 29.36 5.60
N LYS A 317 -13.69 30.22 4.75
CA LYS A 317 -13.73 31.66 4.89
C LYS A 317 -14.38 32.26 3.65
N LEU A 318 -15.47 32.98 3.88
CA LEU A 318 -16.21 33.74 2.87
C LEU A 318 -16.12 35.22 3.18
N ASP A 319 -16.11 36.04 2.14
CA ASP A 319 -16.10 37.51 2.21
C ASP A 319 -17.02 38.02 1.12
N ASN A 320 -18.15 38.66 1.49
CA ASN A 320 -19.14 39.11 0.53
C ASN A 320 -18.80 40.48 -0.11
N ASP A 321 -17.53 40.87 -0.08
CA ASP A 321 -17.01 42.12 -0.70
C ASP A 321 -17.68 43.42 -0.24
N THR A 322 -18.29 43.44 0.97
CA THR A 322 -18.79 44.68 1.54
C THR A 322 -17.76 45.28 2.52
N PRO A 323 -16.75 46.08 2.07
CA PRO A 323 -15.68 46.57 2.92
C PRO A 323 -16.14 47.39 4.12
N ALA A 324 -17.41 47.77 4.13
CA ALA A 324 -18.02 48.59 5.19
C ALA A 324 -18.69 47.74 6.30
N ASP A 325 -18.92 46.46 6.08
CA ASP A 325 -19.61 45.60 7.06
C ASP A 325 -19.00 44.18 7.11
N PRO A 326 -17.88 44.01 7.84
CA PRO A 326 -17.30 42.67 8.04
C PRO A 326 -18.14 41.74 8.92
N SER A 327 -19.36 42.16 9.32
CA SER A 327 -20.27 41.33 10.11
C SER A 327 -21.05 40.31 9.27
N ASP A 328 -21.07 40.45 7.95
CA ASP A 328 -21.66 39.53 6.99
C ASP A 328 -20.65 38.53 6.40
N ASP A 329 -19.36 38.62 6.74
CA ASP A 329 -18.37 37.62 6.48
C ASP A 329 -18.69 36.32 7.26
N ALA A 330 -18.70 35.20 6.58
CA ALA A 330 -18.94 33.90 7.17
C ALA A 330 -17.64 33.09 7.33
N ASN A 331 -17.46 32.49 8.51
CA ASN A 331 -16.34 31.60 8.80
C ASN A 331 -16.86 30.27 9.40
N PRO A 332 -17.68 29.50 8.67
CA PRO A 332 -18.22 28.26 9.18
C PRO A 332 -17.12 27.20 9.34
N ILE A 333 -17.21 26.42 10.41
CA ILE A 333 -16.32 25.32 10.72
C ILE A 333 -17.17 24.11 11.11
N ILE A 334 -16.95 22.98 10.43
CA ILE A 334 -17.56 21.71 10.78
C ILE A 334 -16.46 20.72 11.15
N ASN A 335 -16.62 20.08 12.29
CA ASN A 335 -15.77 19.01 12.77
C ASN A 335 -16.65 17.75 12.93
N ASN A 336 -16.29 16.68 12.26
CA ASN A 336 -16.92 15.40 12.48
C ASN A 336 -16.20 14.66 13.62
N ASP A 337 -16.99 13.98 14.46
CA ASP A 337 -16.46 13.11 15.51
C ASP A 337 -15.78 11.88 14.91
N ASP A 338 -14.92 11.24 15.71
CA ASP A 338 -14.28 9.99 15.35
C ASP A 338 -15.30 8.93 14.96
N MET A 339 -15.23 8.45 13.73
CA MET A 339 -15.99 7.30 13.25
C MET A 339 -15.12 6.05 13.27
N THR A 340 -15.69 4.94 13.67
CA THR A 340 -14.99 3.65 13.74
C THR A 340 -15.67 2.62 12.85
N TYR A 341 -14.86 1.86 12.12
CA TYR A 341 -15.38 0.80 11.28
C TYR A 341 -14.51 -0.43 11.31
N ARG A 342 -15.13 -1.61 11.24
CA ARG A 342 -14.43 -2.89 11.17
C ARG A 342 -14.90 -3.68 9.97
N TYR A 343 -13.95 -4.24 9.22
CA TYR A 343 -14.21 -5.07 8.06
C TYR A 343 -13.08 -6.08 7.84
N ARG A 344 -13.20 -6.86 6.79
CA ARG A 344 -12.23 -7.88 6.42
C ARG A 344 -11.69 -7.63 5.01
N ILE A 345 -10.36 -7.80 4.87
CA ILE A 345 -9.68 -7.88 3.57
C ILE A 345 -9.16 -9.30 3.38
N THR A 346 -9.44 -9.89 2.21
CA THR A 346 -8.80 -11.11 1.74
C THR A 346 -7.89 -10.72 0.58
N THR A 347 -6.57 -10.89 0.74
CA THR A 347 -5.59 -10.53 -0.30
C THR A 347 -5.53 -11.60 -1.40
N PRO A 348 -4.91 -11.33 -2.55
CA PRO A 348 -4.54 -12.36 -3.52
C PRO A 348 -3.63 -13.43 -2.93
N TYR A 349 -3.57 -14.58 -3.61
CA TYR A 349 -2.49 -15.54 -3.38
C TYR A 349 -1.22 -15.13 -4.13
N HIS A 350 -0.05 -15.63 -3.67
CA HIS A 350 1.23 -15.43 -4.35
C HIS A 350 1.80 -16.77 -4.78
N LEU A 351 2.18 -16.88 -6.05
CA LEU A 351 2.87 -18.04 -6.59
C LEU A 351 4.29 -17.62 -6.98
N ASN A 352 5.29 -18.20 -6.31
CA ASN A 352 6.69 -17.94 -6.56
C ASN A 352 7.35 -19.14 -7.26
N ALA A 353 8.09 -18.91 -8.33
CA ALA A 353 8.92 -19.89 -9.00
C ALA A 353 10.36 -19.36 -9.14
N GLY A 354 11.34 -20.20 -8.96
CA GLY A 354 12.74 -19.75 -9.01
C GLY A 354 13.67 -20.82 -9.56
N ILE A 355 14.80 -20.33 -10.07
CA ILE A 355 15.93 -21.10 -10.52
C ILE A 355 17.23 -20.52 -9.95
N ALA A 356 18.11 -21.35 -9.45
CA ALA A 356 19.41 -20.93 -8.98
C ALA A 356 20.51 -21.88 -9.47
N TYR A 357 21.60 -21.30 -9.95
CA TYR A 357 22.75 -22.05 -10.45
C TYR A 357 24.02 -21.66 -9.69
N GLN A 358 24.67 -22.66 -9.10
CA GLN A 358 25.94 -22.50 -8.40
C GLN A 358 27.10 -22.69 -9.36
N ILE A 359 27.98 -21.70 -9.45
CA ILE A 359 29.15 -21.68 -10.34
C ILE A 359 30.36 -22.17 -9.52
N GLY A 360 30.52 -23.48 -9.43
CA GLY A 360 31.57 -24.09 -8.61
C GLY A 360 31.58 -23.55 -7.16
N ASN A 361 32.75 -23.15 -6.69
CA ASN A 361 32.92 -22.52 -5.37
C ASN A 361 33.00 -20.97 -5.45
N PHE A 362 32.90 -20.40 -6.65
CA PHE A 362 33.11 -18.97 -6.89
C PHE A 362 31.87 -18.12 -6.62
N GLY A 363 30.67 -18.68 -6.80
CA GLY A 363 29.47 -17.87 -6.67
C GLY A 363 28.22 -18.59 -7.16
N LEU A 364 27.18 -17.82 -7.31
CA LEU A 364 25.87 -18.28 -7.79
C LEU A 364 25.11 -17.16 -8.50
N ILE A 365 24.17 -17.56 -9.32
CA ILE A 365 23.14 -16.70 -9.91
C ILE A 365 21.77 -17.27 -9.59
N SER A 366 20.79 -16.41 -9.43
CA SER A 366 19.41 -16.80 -9.14
C SER A 366 18.43 -15.89 -9.87
N ALA A 367 17.33 -16.46 -10.31
CA ALA A 367 16.20 -15.74 -10.89
C ALA A 367 14.91 -16.27 -10.31
N ASP A 368 14.03 -15.37 -9.90
CA ASP A 368 12.71 -15.66 -9.36
C ASP A 368 11.64 -14.90 -10.13
N TYR A 369 10.50 -15.54 -10.32
CA TYR A 369 9.29 -14.94 -10.85
C TYR A 369 8.14 -15.17 -9.86
N GLU A 370 7.44 -14.10 -9.52
CA GLU A 370 6.24 -14.12 -8.70
C GLU A 370 5.04 -13.72 -9.52
N PHE A 371 3.98 -14.52 -9.46
CA PHE A 371 2.69 -14.24 -10.07
C PHE A 371 1.68 -13.86 -9.00
N ILE A 372 0.93 -12.78 -9.23
CA ILE A 372 -0.13 -12.27 -8.35
C ILE A 372 -1.27 -11.79 -9.24
N ASP A 373 -2.51 -12.08 -8.86
CA ASP A 373 -3.70 -11.52 -9.49
C ASP A 373 -4.44 -10.63 -8.49
N TYR A 374 -4.21 -9.34 -8.58
CA TYR A 374 -4.78 -8.36 -7.65
C TYR A 374 -6.29 -8.20 -7.80
N ALA A 375 -6.88 -8.55 -8.95
CA ALA A 375 -8.33 -8.60 -9.15
C ALA A 375 -9.05 -9.59 -8.23
N THR A 376 -8.31 -10.51 -7.60
CA THR A 376 -8.87 -11.49 -6.67
C THR A 376 -8.96 -11.02 -5.22
N ALA A 377 -8.42 -9.85 -4.89
CA ALA A 377 -8.59 -9.24 -3.58
C ALA A 377 -10.09 -8.97 -3.31
N ARG A 378 -10.51 -9.04 -2.05
CA ARG A 378 -11.92 -8.85 -1.67
C ARG A 378 -12.04 -8.14 -0.33
N LEU A 379 -12.95 -7.18 -0.27
CA LEU A 379 -13.50 -6.57 0.93
C LEU A 379 -14.74 -7.36 1.37
N SER A 380 -14.97 -7.51 2.65
CA SER A 380 -16.12 -8.25 3.17
C SER A 380 -16.36 -8.00 4.66
N LYS A 381 -17.53 -8.40 5.14
CA LYS A 381 -17.90 -8.44 6.57
C LYS A 381 -17.77 -7.08 7.27
N GLY A 382 -18.37 -6.04 6.68
CA GLY A 382 -18.61 -4.80 7.38
C GLY A 382 -19.34 -5.03 8.70
N VAL A 383 -18.99 -4.27 9.73
CA VAL A 383 -19.57 -4.42 11.07
C VAL A 383 -21.10 -4.19 11.09
N ASP A 384 -21.58 -3.39 10.14
CA ASP A 384 -22.99 -3.07 9.90
C ASP A 384 -23.71 -4.08 8.97
N GLY A 385 -22.98 -5.11 8.50
CA GLY A 385 -23.48 -6.11 7.56
C GLY A 385 -23.31 -5.72 6.09
N TYR A 386 -22.59 -4.63 5.80
CA TYR A 386 -22.28 -4.21 4.43
C TYR A 386 -21.44 -5.26 3.70
N ASN A 387 -21.78 -5.53 2.43
CA ASN A 387 -21.20 -6.62 1.65
C ASN A 387 -20.06 -6.22 0.69
N PHE A 388 -19.82 -4.92 0.48
CA PHE A 388 -18.79 -4.38 -0.40
C PHE A 388 -18.91 -4.83 -1.86
N GLU A 389 -20.13 -4.98 -2.37
CA GLU A 389 -20.34 -5.50 -3.72
C GLU A 389 -19.79 -4.53 -4.78
N THR A 390 -20.11 -3.24 -4.65
CA THR A 390 -19.65 -2.18 -5.57
C THR A 390 -18.12 -2.04 -5.54
N GLU A 391 -17.53 -1.94 -4.36
CA GLU A 391 -16.08 -1.80 -4.20
C GLU A 391 -15.31 -3.03 -4.72
N ASN A 392 -15.92 -4.21 -4.60
CA ASN A 392 -15.33 -5.44 -5.14
C ASN A 392 -15.49 -5.55 -6.68
N GLU A 393 -16.52 -4.94 -7.26
CA GLU A 393 -16.66 -4.82 -8.71
C GLU A 393 -15.64 -3.84 -9.27
N ASP A 394 -15.45 -2.67 -8.65
CA ASP A 394 -14.43 -1.69 -9.01
C ASP A 394 -13.02 -2.27 -8.90
N LEU A 395 -12.76 -3.00 -7.82
CA LEU A 395 -11.50 -3.70 -7.58
C LEU A 395 -11.17 -4.70 -8.70
N ALA A 396 -12.19 -5.44 -9.16
CA ALA A 396 -12.04 -6.42 -10.24
C ALA A 396 -11.93 -5.75 -11.62
N ALA A 397 -12.46 -4.54 -11.81
CA ALA A 397 -12.38 -3.79 -13.05
C ALA A 397 -11.02 -3.09 -13.21
N GLU A 398 -10.48 -2.52 -12.13
CA GLU A 398 -9.27 -1.70 -12.19
C GLU A 398 -7.98 -2.47 -11.93
N LEU A 399 -8.04 -3.55 -11.15
CA LEU A 399 -6.87 -4.36 -10.84
C LEU A 399 -6.81 -5.64 -11.68
N GLY A 400 -5.59 -6.13 -11.90
CA GLY A 400 -5.35 -7.30 -12.73
C GLY A 400 -4.19 -8.17 -12.27
N ALA A 401 -3.90 -9.17 -13.08
CA ALA A 401 -2.78 -10.06 -12.87
C ALA A 401 -1.46 -9.39 -13.26
N THR A 402 -0.43 -9.61 -12.46
CA THR A 402 0.91 -9.06 -12.71
C THR A 402 2.01 -10.04 -12.34
N GLY A 403 3.23 -9.76 -12.80
CA GLY A 403 4.42 -10.54 -12.49
C GLY A 403 5.55 -9.69 -11.96
N ASN A 404 6.24 -10.21 -10.94
CA ASN A 404 7.44 -9.61 -10.38
C ASN A 404 8.64 -10.48 -10.74
N LEU A 405 9.68 -9.88 -11.31
CA LEU A 405 10.95 -10.53 -11.66
C LEU A 405 12.04 -10.09 -10.69
N ARG A 406 12.81 -11.06 -10.16
CA ARG A 406 13.96 -10.79 -9.30
C ARG A 406 15.17 -11.56 -9.82
N LEU A 407 16.30 -10.89 -9.97
CA LEU A 407 17.58 -11.44 -10.39
C LEU A 407 18.62 -11.16 -9.32
N GLY A 408 19.43 -12.16 -9.00
CA GLY A 408 20.49 -12.04 -7.99
C GLY A 408 21.76 -12.77 -8.39
N ALA A 409 22.90 -12.20 -7.99
CA ALA A 409 24.19 -12.83 -8.12
C ALA A 409 25.02 -12.66 -6.84
N GLU A 410 25.77 -13.68 -6.49
CA GLU A 410 26.69 -13.66 -5.36
C GLU A 410 28.05 -14.23 -5.82
N VAL A 411 29.15 -13.50 -5.57
CA VAL A 411 30.53 -13.94 -5.82
C VAL A 411 31.25 -14.07 -4.50
N ARG A 412 31.96 -15.19 -4.33
CA ARG A 412 32.71 -15.53 -3.13
C ARG A 412 34.22 -15.33 -3.36
N LEU A 413 34.84 -14.52 -2.51
CA LEU A 413 36.27 -14.22 -2.49
C LEU A 413 36.85 -14.56 -1.10
N GLY A 414 37.04 -15.87 -0.86
CA GLY A 414 37.42 -16.35 0.47
C GLY A 414 36.31 -16.09 1.52
N PRO A 415 36.58 -15.30 2.56
CA PRO A 415 35.58 -14.96 3.57
C PRO A 415 34.65 -13.80 3.11
N LEU A 416 35.00 -13.12 2.02
CA LEU A 416 34.24 -11.98 1.49
C LEU A 416 33.25 -12.44 0.44
N TYR A 417 32.07 -11.79 0.43
CA TYR A 417 31.01 -12.02 -0.55
C TYR A 417 30.59 -10.69 -1.16
N LEU A 418 30.55 -10.65 -2.49
CA LEU A 418 30.01 -9.54 -3.26
C LEU A 418 28.65 -9.96 -3.84
N ARG A 419 27.68 -9.07 -3.79
CA ARG A 419 26.32 -9.35 -4.26
C ARG A 419 25.80 -8.21 -5.11
N GLY A 420 24.98 -8.57 -6.07
CA GLY A 420 24.22 -7.62 -6.87
C GLY A 420 22.89 -8.22 -7.26
N GLY A 421 21.91 -7.36 -7.47
CA GLY A 421 20.59 -7.81 -7.86
C GLY A 421 19.81 -6.74 -8.62
N TYR A 422 18.77 -7.20 -9.30
CA TYR A 422 17.77 -6.40 -10.00
C TYR A 422 16.38 -6.93 -9.69
N SER A 423 15.42 -6.04 -9.53
CA SER A 423 14.01 -6.38 -9.40
C SER A 423 13.16 -5.50 -10.30
N HIS A 424 12.11 -6.09 -10.87
CA HIS A 424 11.04 -5.40 -11.55
C HIS A 424 9.72 -5.88 -10.97
N ASN A 425 8.90 -4.96 -10.45
CA ASN A 425 7.54 -5.26 -10.01
C ASN A 425 6.58 -4.63 -11.00
N GLY A 426 5.73 -5.44 -11.61
CA GLY A 426 4.75 -5.01 -12.59
C GLY A 426 3.64 -4.19 -11.96
N SER A 427 2.90 -3.45 -12.78
CA SER A 427 1.72 -2.73 -12.34
C SER A 427 0.63 -3.71 -11.89
N ALA A 428 -0.07 -3.36 -10.82
CA ALA A 428 -1.27 -4.07 -10.37
C ALA A 428 -2.53 -3.65 -11.14
N PHE A 429 -2.46 -2.56 -11.89
CA PHE A 429 -3.60 -1.95 -12.57
C PHE A 429 -3.75 -2.47 -14.00
N THR A 430 -5.00 -2.58 -14.46
CA THR A 430 -5.34 -3.02 -15.81
C THR A 430 -5.04 -1.95 -16.86
N GLU A 431 -5.00 -2.36 -18.13
CA GLU A 431 -4.84 -1.44 -19.26
C GLU A 431 -6.06 -0.48 -19.34
N GLY A 432 -5.79 0.80 -19.60
CA GLY A 432 -6.80 1.84 -19.67
C GLY A 432 -7.06 2.58 -18.35
N THR A 433 -6.53 2.12 -17.24
CA THR A 433 -6.62 2.82 -15.94
C THR A 433 -5.49 3.82 -15.75
N LEU A 434 -5.69 4.79 -14.83
CA LEU A 434 -4.73 5.86 -14.54
C LEU A 434 -3.32 5.33 -14.24
N ASN A 435 -3.23 4.28 -13.43
CA ASN A 435 -1.97 3.71 -12.93
C ASN A 435 -1.52 2.45 -13.68
N GLN A 436 -1.98 2.22 -14.94
CA GLN A 436 -1.60 1.06 -15.73
C GLN A 436 -0.08 0.87 -15.87
N ASN A 437 0.69 1.94 -15.82
CA ASN A 437 2.15 1.96 -15.92
C ASN A 437 2.89 2.08 -14.57
N ALA A 438 2.18 1.98 -13.45
CA ALA A 438 2.73 2.13 -12.10
C ALA A 438 3.57 0.90 -11.69
N SER A 439 4.66 0.69 -12.40
CA SER A 439 5.66 -0.35 -12.11
C SER A 439 6.81 0.19 -11.28
N SER A 440 7.59 -0.70 -10.67
CA SER A 440 8.81 -0.30 -9.96
C SER A 440 10.02 -1.12 -10.39
N ASN A 441 11.18 -0.45 -10.45
CA ASN A 441 12.46 -1.05 -10.78
C ASN A 441 13.45 -0.86 -9.64
N GLY A 442 14.08 -1.96 -9.21
CA GLY A 442 15.03 -1.99 -8.11
C GLY A 442 16.40 -2.48 -8.53
N TYR A 443 17.43 -1.89 -7.95
CA TYR A 443 18.80 -2.36 -8.03
C TYR A 443 19.34 -2.59 -6.64
N SER A 444 20.20 -3.56 -6.46
CA SER A 444 20.82 -3.83 -5.16
C SER A 444 22.28 -4.18 -5.28
N ALA A 445 23.04 -3.82 -4.22
CA ALA A 445 24.43 -4.21 -4.04
C ALA A 445 24.65 -4.61 -2.59
N GLY A 446 25.55 -5.56 -2.35
CA GLY A 446 25.83 -6.04 -1.00
C GLY A 446 27.24 -6.55 -0.82
N LEU A 447 27.70 -6.43 0.42
CA LEU A 447 28.99 -6.97 0.91
C LEU A 447 28.71 -7.89 2.08
N GLY A 448 29.42 -9.00 2.16
CA GLY A 448 29.35 -9.92 3.27
C GLY A 448 30.73 -10.38 3.74
N TYR A 449 30.86 -10.53 5.03
CA TYR A 449 32.00 -11.19 5.66
C TYR A 449 31.50 -12.38 6.46
N ARG A 450 32.00 -13.58 6.17
CA ARG A 450 31.54 -14.83 6.79
C ARG A 450 32.69 -15.63 7.34
N GLN A 451 32.51 -16.03 8.58
CA GLN A 451 33.32 -17.03 9.26
C GLN A 451 32.45 -18.23 9.69
N ASP A 452 33.07 -19.25 10.31
CA ASP A 452 32.37 -20.48 10.67
C ASP A 452 31.17 -20.23 11.58
N LYS A 453 31.32 -19.34 12.56
CA LYS A 453 30.29 -19.10 13.63
C LYS A 453 29.51 -17.79 13.48
N PHE A 454 29.96 -16.87 12.67
CA PHE A 454 29.25 -15.59 12.51
C PHE A 454 29.38 -15.04 11.10
N TYR A 455 28.47 -14.14 10.75
CA TYR A 455 28.57 -13.35 9.53
C TYR A 455 28.04 -11.93 9.77
N LEU A 456 28.59 -11.01 9.01
CA LEU A 456 28.18 -9.63 8.92
C LEU A 456 27.95 -9.32 7.45
N ASP A 457 26.74 -8.95 7.10
CA ASP A 457 26.36 -8.57 5.75
C ASP A 457 25.84 -7.12 5.75
N VAL A 458 26.15 -6.36 4.72
CA VAL A 458 25.62 -5.00 4.45
C VAL A 458 25.07 -4.97 3.05
N ALA A 459 23.93 -4.35 2.85
CA ALA A 459 23.34 -4.17 1.52
C ALA A 459 22.65 -2.82 1.39
N MET A 460 22.69 -2.32 0.16
CA MET A 460 21.93 -1.15 -0.26
C MET A 460 21.00 -1.54 -1.40
N VAL A 461 19.75 -1.12 -1.31
CA VAL A 461 18.73 -1.28 -2.35
C VAL A 461 18.29 0.11 -2.79
N TRP A 462 18.14 0.30 -4.08
CA TRP A 462 17.54 1.49 -4.72
C TRP A 462 16.30 1.02 -5.47
N LEU A 463 15.16 1.60 -5.17
CA LEU A 463 13.87 1.28 -5.80
C LEU A 463 13.28 2.58 -6.35
N ASN A 464 12.95 2.60 -7.64
CA ASN A 464 12.25 3.71 -8.28
C ASN A 464 10.86 3.25 -8.68
N SER A 465 9.86 4.03 -8.35
CA SER A 465 8.47 3.80 -8.73
C SER A 465 7.80 5.10 -9.16
N TYR A 466 6.77 4.95 -9.97
CA TYR A 466 5.93 6.01 -10.47
C TYR A 466 4.47 5.70 -10.07
N GLU A 467 3.72 6.75 -9.75
CA GLU A 467 2.29 6.69 -9.47
C GLU A 467 1.65 8.00 -9.93
N ALA A 468 0.50 7.91 -10.59
CA ALA A 468 -0.34 9.06 -10.86
C ALA A 468 -1.40 9.15 -9.74
N TYR A 469 -1.58 10.35 -9.19
CA TYR A 469 -2.48 10.61 -8.07
C TYR A 469 -3.55 11.63 -8.48
N MET A 470 -4.82 11.29 -8.27
CA MET A 470 -5.93 12.23 -8.45
C MET A 470 -6.22 12.96 -7.14
N MET A 471 -6.23 14.29 -7.18
CA MET A 471 -6.61 15.08 -6.00
C MET A 471 -8.09 14.97 -5.68
N TYR A 472 -8.91 14.89 -6.70
CA TYR A 472 -10.36 14.68 -6.59
C TYR A 472 -10.66 13.36 -7.28
N PRO A 473 -11.17 12.32 -6.57
CA PRO A 473 -11.45 11.04 -7.19
C PRO A 473 -12.50 11.22 -8.29
N ASP A 474 -12.25 10.58 -9.43
CA ASP A 474 -13.23 10.48 -10.50
C ASP A 474 -14.26 9.43 -10.07
N ASP A 475 -15.43 9.86 -9.65
CA ASP A 475 -16.56 8.96 -9.48
C ASP A 475 -17.10 8.63 -10.88
N SER A 476 -16.92 7.40 -11.31
CA SER A 476 -17.14 6.79 -12.64
C SER A 476 -18.49 7.04 -13.33
N ARG A 477 -19.14 8.16 -13.09
CA ARG A 477 -20.26 8.68 -13.87
C ARG A 477 -19.76 9.38 -15.12
N PRO A 478 -20.51 9.35 -16.26
CA PRO A 478 -20.01 9.84 -17.55
C PRO A 478 -19.47 11.26 -17.41
N ALA A 479 -18.17 11.35 -17.60
CA ALA A 479 -17.25 12.47 -17.57
C ALA A 479 -17.82 13.79 -17.08
N PRO A 480 -17.55 14.21 -15.86
CA PRO A 480 -17.70 15.59 -15.50
C PRO A 480 -16.65 16.42 -16.24
N GLU A 481 -17.05 17.59 -16.71
CA GLU A 481 -16.15 18.60 -17.28
C GLU A 481 -15.13 19.15 -16.25
N TYR A 482 -15.15 18.63 -15.00
CA TYR A 482 -14.44 19.15 -13.82
C TYR A 482 -13.58 18.08 -13.14
N THR A 483 -12.66 17.48 -13.87
CA THR A 483 -11.66 16.57 -13.27
C THR A 483 -10.35 17.32 -13.08
N SER A 484 -9.73 17.14 -11.89
CA SER A 484 -8.35 17.59 -11.71
C SER A 484 -7.42 16.80 -12.63
N ASP A 485 -6.44 17.47 -13.21
CA ASP A 485 -5.36 16.78 -13.87
C ASP A 485 -4.61 15.89 -12.86
N PRO A 486 -4.15 14.69 -13.27
CA PRO A 486 -3.41 13.82 -12.38
C PRO A 486 -2.07 14.44 -11.98
N VAL A 487 -1.67 14.20 -10.74
CA VAL A 487 -0.37 14.58 -10.21
C VAL A 487 0.61 13.43 -10.42
N ASP A 488 1.73 13.71 -11.06
CA ASP A 488 2.81 12.75 -11.21
C ASP A 488 3.61 12.63 -9.91
N LEU A 489 3.67 11.42 -9.36
CA LEU A 489 4.48 11.10 -8.18
C LEU A 489 5.66 10.22 -8.57
N ASN A 490 6.88 10.75 -8.44
CA ASN A 490 8.11 10.00 -8.63
C ASN A 490 8.71 9.66 -7.26
N ILE A 491 8.79 8.37 -6.94
CA ILE A 491 9.20 7.86 -5.63
C ILE A 491 10.54 7.14 -5.79
N ARG A 492 11.53 7.53 -4.99
CA ARG A 492 12.86 6.92 -4.93
C ARG A 492 13.15 6.46 -3.52
N ASP A 493 13.08 5.15 -3.32
CA ASP A 493 13.37 4.53 -2.04
C ASP A 493 14.80 3.99 -2.01
N LYS A 494 15.46 4.12 -0.87
CA LYS A 494 16.77 3.54 -0.60
C LYS A 494 16.73 2.84 0.75
N TYR A 495 17.23 1.60 0.79
CA TYR A 495 17.27 0.80 2.02
C TYR A 495 18.71 0.36 2.30
N LEU A 496 19.27 0.79 3.42
CA LEU A 496 20.55 0.32 3.92
C LEU A 496 20.31 -0.69 5.02
N SER A 497 20.61 -1.95 4.76
CA SER A 497 20.40 -3.07 5.69
C SER A 497 21.74 -3.61 6.19
N VAL A 498 21.83 -3.86 7.50
CA VAL A 498 22.97 -4.48 8.14
C VAL A 498 22.50 -5.73 8.87
N THR A 499 23.06 -6.89 8.54
CA THR A 499 22.72 -8.17 9.19
C THR A 499 23.88 -8.69 10.02
N LEU A 500 23.60 -9.02 11.26
CA LEU A 500 24.45 -9.84 12.10
C LEU A 500 23.81 -11.22 12.26
N GLY A 501 24.58 -12.28 11.98
CA GLY A 501 24.13 -13.64 12.14
C GLY A 501 25.13 -14.52 12.87
N LEU A 502 24.60 -15.45 13.67
CA LEU A 502 25.37 -16.43 14.46
C LEU A 502 24.96 -17.85 14.06
N LYS A 503 25.93 -18.75 14.01
CA LYS A 503 25.78 -20.19 13.69
C LYS A 503 26.29 -21.07 14.82
N PHE A 504 25.51 -22.13 15.07
CA PHE A 504 25.82 -23.07 16.18
C PHE A 504 25.90 -24.51 15.68
#